data_6863ee736e64c94a80918c12c0869c50
#
_entry.id   6863ee736e64c94a80918c12c0869c50
#
_cell.length_a   1.000
_cell.length_b   1.000
_cell.length_c   1.000
_cell.angle_alpha   90.00
_cell.angle_beta   90.00
_cell.angle_gamma   90.00
#
_symmetry.space_group_name_H-M   'P 1'
#
loop_
_entity.id
_entity.type
_entity.pdbx_description
1 polymer ?
#
loop_
_entity_poly.entity_id
_entity_poly.type
_entity_poly.pdbx_seq_one_letter_code
_entity_poly.pdbx_strand_id
1 'polypeptide(L)'
;ESEKVFSSDIAKQFSNRLIGRLLFVWFLRKKDFISDEKIPYFKTSDLDDNAYYKARLERLFFETLNKPIELRDALHDDLKTPYLNGGLFYRQENDTPKEDFSFPKGFFANLYKNLDEYNFTTDESTPDFEQVAIDPEMLGRVFENLLASMTTETGEQARKAKGAFYTPREIVQYMCRESVRQFLYSSLGKTDYSADIDRLIDTPDYEWANNESNKVRDISKKGGFGDKVIGTLKDMKSLDPACGSGAFPIGMLQTLLRIYTRLNRTINEYEIKLKILENNIYGVDIEPMAVEISRLRAFLALVVDQEYSENNKTGGIDTLPNLEFKFVCANSLLGLDKDS
;
A
#
# COMPACT_ATOMS: atom_id res chain seq x y z
N GLU A 1 25.20 28.14 7.22
CA GLU A 1 25.17 26.66 7.40
C GLU A 1 23.74 26.17 7.65
N SER A 2 22.92 26.85 8.48
CA SER A 2 21.52 26.47 8.75
C SER A 2 20.61 26.54 7.50
N GLU A 3 20.78 27.54 6.63
CA GLU A 3 19.99 27.68 5.40
C GLU A 3 20.27 26.58 4.36
N LYS A 4 21.53 26.13 4.23
CA LYS A 4 21.88 25.02 3.31
C LYS A 4 21.38 23.68 3.80
N VAL A 5 21.38 23.44 5.10
CA VAL A 5 20.84 22.20 5.71
C VAL A 5 19.32 22.14 5.55
N PHE A 6 18.63 23.25 5.79
CA PHE A 6 17.18 23.33 5.64
C PHE A 6 16.72 23.13 4.18
N SER A 7 17.45 23.69 3.20
CA SER A 7 17.16 23.47 1.78
C SER A 7 17.39 22.01 1.34
N SER A 8 18.38 21.35 1.93
CA SER A 8 18.66 19.92 1.69
C SER A 8 17.53 19.00 2.18
N ASP A 9 16.99 19.25 3.37
CA ASP A 9 15.92 18.41 3.93
C ASP A 9 14.59 18.59 3.20
N ILE A 10 14.26 19.79 2.79
CA ILE A 10 13.08 20.06 1.94
C ILE A 10 13.22 19.33 0.59
N ALA A 11 14.38 19.43 -0.05
CA ALA A 11 14.64 18.73 -1.30
C ALA A 11 14.54 17.20 -1.17
N LYS A 12 15.04 16.64 -0.06
CA LYS A 12 14.91 15.21 0.24
C LYS A 12 13.45 14.79 0.43
N GLN A 13 12.69 15.53 1.23
CA GLN A 13 11.27 15.26 1.45
C GLN A 13 10.47 15.33 0.15
N PHE A 14 10.70 16.35 -0.67
CA PHE A 14 10.11 16.48 -2.00
C PHE A 14 10.45 15.30 -2.90
N SER A 15 11.73 14.93 -3.00
CA SER A 15 12.20 13.82 -3.84
C SER A 15 11.55 12.51 -3.45
N ASN A 16 11.40 12.25 -2.17
CA ASN A 16 10.78 11.00 -1.68
C ASN A 16 9.29 10.94 -2.00
N ARG A 17 8.56 12.04 -1.77
CA ARG A 17 7.15 12.09 -2.16
C ARG A 17 6.98 11.94 -3.66
N LEU A 18 7.86 12.59 -4.44
CA LEU A 18 7.84 12.48 -5.89
C LEU A 18 8.07 11.03 -6.35
N ILE A 19 9.09 10.37 -5.83
CA ILE A 19 9.38 8.96 -6.16
C ILE A 19 8.19 8.08 -5.79
N GLY A 20 7.61 8.26 -4.61
CA GLY A 20 6.42 7.52 -4.19
C GLY A 20 5.24 7.67 -5.15
N ARG A 21 4.93 8.93 -5.50
CA ARG A 21 3.89 9.25 -6.47
C ARG A 21 4.17 8.67 -7.86
N LEU A 22 5.42 8.78 -8.33
CA LEU A 22 5.83 8.26 -9.65
C LEU A 22 5.70 6.74 -9.72
N LEU A 23 6.15 6.02 -8.72
CA LEU A 23 6.02 4.56 -8.66
C LEU A 23 4.55 4.14 -8.66
N PHE A 24 3.72 4.86 -7.90
CA PHE A 24 2.29 4.56 -7.86
C PHE A 24 1.58 4.85 -9.19
N VAL A 25 1.80 6.01 -9.80
CA VAL A 25 1.18 6.32 -11.10
C VAL A 25 1.71 5.43 -12.22
N TRP A 26 2.98 5.00 -12.12
CA TRP A 26 3.53 4.02 -13.04
C TRP A 26 2.82 2.67 -12.94
N PHE A 27 2.54 2.23 -11.72
CA PHE A 27 1.75 1.03 -11.48
C PHE A 27 0.33 1.17 -12.07
N LEU A 28 -0.35 2.30 -11.82
CA LEU A 28 -1.67 2.56 -12.40
C LEU A 28 -1.64 2.58 -13.93
N ARG A 29 -0.59 3.15 -14.53
CA ARG A 29 -0.38 3.13 -15.98
C ARG A 29 -0.25 1.71 -16.52
N LYS A 30 0.56 0.86 -15.87
CA LYS A 30 0.75 -0.55 -16.28
C LYS A 30 -0.53 -1.40 -16.16
N LYS A 31 -1.51 -0.93 -15.40
CA LYS A 31 -2.83 -1.51 -15.24
C LYS A 31 -3.90 -0.81 -16.09
N ASP A 32 -3.50 0.05 -17.00
CA ASP A 32 -4.38 0.82 -17.90
C ASP A 32 -5.41 1.73 -17.19
N PHE A 33 -5.15 2.09 -15.93
CA PHE A 33 -5.99 3.03 -15.19
C PHE A 33 -5.69 4.51 -15.48
N ILE A 34 -4.56 4.83 -16.09
CA ILE A 34 -4.23 6.19 -16.52
C ILE A 34 -4.24 6.24 -18.03
N SER A 35 -5.12 7.07 -18.57
CA SER A 35 -5.20 7.32 -20.00
C SER A 35 -4.21 8.41 -20.42
N ASP A 36 -3.47 8.18 -21.51
CA ASP A 36 -2.56 9.12 -22.17
C ASP A 36 -3.18 9.72 -23.44
N GLU A 37 -4.47 9.51 -23.73
CA GLU A 37 -5.10 9.85 -25.00
C GLU A 37 -5.24 11.36 -25.22
N LYS A 38 -5.67 12.09 -24.18
CA LYS A 38 -5.89 13.54 -24.25
C LYS A 38 -4.69 14.34 -23.75
N ILE A 39 -4.11 13.89 -22.64
CA ILE A 39 -2.95 14.50 -22.04
C ILE A 39 -1.85 13.47 -21.98
N PRO A 40 -0.77 13.62 -22.75
CA PRO A 40 0.32 12.66 -22.78
C PRO A 40 1.18 12.79 -21.50
N TYR A 41 0.65 12.30 -20.36
CA TYR A 41 1.28 12.44 -19.04
C TYR A 41 2.71 11.88 -18.98
N PHE A 42 2.99 10.80 -19.71
CA PHE A 42 4.29 10.13 -19.67
C PHE A 42 5.18 10.44 -20.88
N LYS A 43 4.78 11.36 -21.75
CA LYS A 43 5.62 11.82 -22.87
C LYS A 43 6.59 12.89 -22.39
N THR A 44 7.88 12.59 -22.40
CA THR A 44 8.96 13.48 -21.92
C THR A 44 9.70 14.19 -23.03
N SER A 45 9.49 13.81 -24.29
CA SER A 45 10.33 14.24 -25.42
C SER A 45 10.08 15.67 -25.92
N ASP A 46 8.99 16.31 -25.52
CA ASP A 46 8.53 17.62 -26.00
C ASP A 46 8.73 18.76 -24.97
N LEU A 47 9.19 18.45 -23.79
CA LEU A 47 9.42 19.40 -22.69
C LEU A 47 10.77 19.11 -22.02
N ASP A 48 11.40 20.14 -21.45
CA ASP A 48 12.47 19.91 -20.48
C ASP A 48 11.91 19.34 -19.16
N ASP A 49 12.76 18.77 -18.32
CA ASP A 49 12.30 18.06 -17.12
C ASP A 49 11.53 18.95 -16.13
N ASN A 50 11.89 20.23 -15.99
CA ASN A 50 11.18 21.16 -15.10
C ASN A 50 9.80 21.52 -15.67
N ALA A 51 9.73 21.83 -16.96
CA ALA A 51 8.48 22.11 -17.66
C ALA A 51 7.59 20.85 -17.69
N TYR A 52 8.17 19.67 -17.87
CA TYR A 52 7.47 18.39 -17.81
C TYR A 52 6.83 18.15 -16.44
N TYR A 53 7.60 18.29 -15.35
CA TYR A 53 7.06 18.15 -13.99
C TYR A 53 5.85 19.06 -13.78
N LYS A 54 6.01 20.35 -14.08
CA LYS A 54 4.98 21.37 -13.85
C LYS A 54 3.74 21.19 -14.74
N ALA A 55 3.94 20.91 -16.02
CA ALA A 55 2.83 20.83 -16.98
C ALA A 55 2.11 19.47 -16.98
N ARG A 56 2.81 18.38 -16.64
CA ARG A 56 2.29 17.02 -16.75
C ARG A 56 2.07 16.37 -15.39
N LEU A 57 3.10 16.31 -14.55
CA LEU A 57 3.04 15.56 -13.30
C LEU A 57 2.26 16.30 -12.19
N GLU A 58 2.49 17.60 -12.00
CA GLU A 58 1.67 18.38 -11.05
C GLU A 58 0.19 18.29 -11.40
N ARG A 59 -0.12 18.36 -12.68
CA ARG A 59 -1.48 18.22 -13.16
C ARG A 59 -2.05 16.83 -12.88
N LEU A 60 -1.30 15.77 -13.22
CA LEU A 60 -1.73 14.41 -12.95
C LEU A 60 -2.00 14.21 -11.46
N PHE A 61 -1.08 14.63 -10.60
CA PHE A 61 -1.17 14.41 -9.17
C PHE A 61 -2.29 15.23 -8.53
N PHE A 62 -2.35 16.53 -8.81
CA PHE A 62 -3.16 17.46 -8.02
C PHE A 62 -4.48 17.87 -8.67
N GLU A 63 -4.55 17.87 -10.01
CA GLU A 63 -5.74 18.29 -10.74
C GLU A 63 -6.53 17.12 -11.32
N THR A 64 -5.91 15.94 -11.42
CA THR A 64 -6.56 14.74 -11.96
C THR A 64 -6.79 13.70 -10.86
N LEU A 65 -5.73 13.09 -10.31
CA LEU A 65 -5.85 12.01 -9.33
C LEU A 65 -6.45 12.47 -7.98
N ASN A 66 -6.20 13.73 -7.59
CA ASN A 66 -6.70 14.31 -6.33
C ASN A 66 -7.96 15.16 -6.48
N LYS A 67 -8.56 15.22 -7.66
CA LYS A 67 -9.75 16.05 -7.91
C LYS A 67 -10.91 15.19 -8.41
N PRO A 68 -12.08 15.24 -7.75
CA PRO A 68 -13.28 14.55 -8.22
C PRO A 68 -13.58 14.87 -9.68
N ILE A 69 -14.05 13.88 -10.43
CA ILE A 69 -14.28 13.98 -11.89
C ILE A 69 -15.20 15.16 -12.22
N GLU A 70 -16.25 15.35 -11.43
CA GLU A 70 -17.25 16.42 -11.61
C GLU A 70 -16.67 17.84 -11.41
N LEU A 71 -15.52 17.95 -10.72
CA LEU A 71 -14.87 19.21 -10.42
C LEU A 71 -13.67 19.51 -11.33
N ARG A 72 -13.31 18.58 -12.24
CA ARG A 72 -12.22 18.78 -13.19
C ARG A 72 -12.59 19.80 -14.26
N ASP A 73 -11.61 20.55 -14.74
CA ASP A 73 -11.80 21.48 -15.86
C ASP A 73 -12.13 20.68 -17.14
N ALA A 74 -13.28 20.96 -17.73
CA ALA A 74 -13.76 20.27 -18.94
C ALA A 74 -12.81 20.38 -20.14
N LEU A 75 -12.02 21.45 -20.26
CA LEU A 75 -11.02 21.63 -21.32
C LEU A 75 -9.83 20.69 -21.17
N HIS A 76 -9.63 20.17 -19.97
CA HIS A 76 -8.45 19.42 -19.59
C HIS A 76 -8.79 18.06 -18.97
N ASP A 77 -10.05 17.69 -19.00
CA ASP A 77 -10.56 16.53 -18.34
C ASP A 77 -10.11 15.23 -19.01
N ASP A 78 -9.49 14.37 -18.25
CA ASP A 78 -9.29 12.97 -18.56
C ASP A 78 -10.24 12.13 -17.71
N LEU A 79 -11.45 11.94 -18.22
CA LEU A 79 -12.52 11.22 -17.53
C LEU A 79 -12.20 9.75 -17.28
N LYS A 80 -11.22 9.20 -17.99
CA LYS A 80 -10.81 7.79 -17.83
C LYS A 80 -9.84 7.61 -16.67
N THR A 81 -9.15 8.70 -16.24
CA THR A 81 -8.21 8.61 -15.13
C THR A 81 -8.96 8.68 -13.80
N PRO A 82 -8.75 7.75 -12.87
CA PRO A 82 -9.52 7.67 -11.64
C PRO A 82 -9.33 8.85 -10.71
N TYR A 83 -10.31 9.11 -9.86
CA TYR A 83 -10.18 9.94 -8.67
C TYR A 83 -9.73 9.07 -7.49
N LEU A 84 -8.54 9.35 -6.98
CA LEU A 84 -7.98 8.66 -5.83
C LEU A 84 -8.04 9.60 -4.62
N ASN A 85 -9.07 9.50 -3.84
CA ASN A 85 -9.26 10.30 -2.62
C ASN A 85 -8.26 9.85 -1.52
N GLY A 86 -6.96 10.03 -1.76
CA GLY A 86 -5.91 9.56 -0.85
C GLY A 86 -4.87 10.64 -0.58
N GLY A 87 -4.39 10.72 0.69
CA GLY A 87 -3.41 11.69 1.18
C GLY A 87 -2.12 11.78 0.36
N LEU A 88 -1.75 10.70 -0.35
CA LEU A 88 -0.57 10.66 -1.22
C LEU A 88 -0.55 11.79 -2.27
N PHE A 89 -1.72 12.16 -2.80
CA PHE A 89 -1.86 13.20 -3.83
C PHE A 89 -2.33 14.55 -3.28
N TYR A 90 -2.43 14.74 -1.96
CA TYR A 90 -2.63 16.06 -1.41
C TYR A 90 -1.39 16.92 -1.62
N ARG A 91 -1.62 18.16 -2.10
CA ARG A 91 -0.53 19.11 -2.29
C ARG A 91 0.01 19.54 -0.92
N GLN A 92 1.27 19.27 -0.67
CA GLN A 92 1.98 19.73 0.51
C GLN A 92 2.65 21.09 0.22
N GLU A 93 2.96 21.84 1.28
CA GLU A 93 3.58 23.18 1.16
C GLU A 93 4.87 23.17 0.34
N ASN A 94 5.64 22.07 0.39
CA ASN A 94 6.91 21.93 -0.31
C ASN A 94 6.81 21.07 -1.59
N ASP A 95 5.63 20.90 -2.18
CA ASP A 95 5.46 20.11 -3.41
C ASP A 95 5.71 20.93 -4.69
N THR A 96 5.75 22.24 -4.59
CA THR A 96 6.17 23.09 -5.70
C THR A 96 7.66 23.38 -5.53
N PRO A 97 8.51 22.96 -6.48
CA PRO A 97 9.93 23.26 -6.43
C PRO A 97 10.15 24.77 -6.36
N LYS A 98 11.01 25.23 -5.45
CA LYS A 98 11.43 26.63 -5.39
C LYS A 98 12.28 26.96 -6.63
N GLU A 99 12.47 28.24 -6.93
CA GLU A 99 13.18 28.73 -8.12
C GLU A 99 14.59 28.13 -8.31
N ASP A 100 15.25 27.77 -7.21
CA ASP A 100 16.60 27.19 -7.22
C ASP A 100 16.64 25.67 -7.45
N PHE A 101 15.47 25.00 -7.55
CA PHE A 101 15.41 23.56 -7.77
C PHE A 101 15.27 23.27 -9.26
N SER A 102 16.14 22.40 -9.78
CA SER A 102 16.05 21.90 -11.16
C SER A 102 16.26 20.40 -11.23
N PHE A 103 15.49 19.73 -12.06
CA PHE A 103 15.71 18.32 -12.38
C PHE A 103 16.93 18.18 -13.29
N PRO A 104 17.75 17.13 -13.08
CA PRO A 104 18.82 16.77 -14.04
C PRO A 104 18.22 16.49 -15.41
N LYS A 105 18.95 16.88 -16.46
CA LYS A 105 18.52 16.69 -17.85
C LYS A 105 18.26 15.22 -18.15
N GLY A 106 17.07 14.91 -18.67
CA GLY A 106 16.64 13.56 -19.02
C GLY A 106 16.25 12.69 -17.81
N PHE A 107 16.02 13.30 -16.65
CA PHE A 107 15.69 12.59 -15.43
C PHE A 107 14.46 11.68 -15.60
N PHE A 108 13.34 12.26 -16.05
CA PHE A 108 12.09 11.51 -16.19
C PHE A 108 12.16 10.48 -17.31
N ALA A 109 12.81 10.80 -18.44
CA ALA A 109 12.97 9.87 -19.55
C ALA A 109 13.78 8.64 -19.13
N ASN A 110 14.88 8.82 -18.41
CA ASN A 110 15.70 7.73 -17.90
C ASN A 110 14.95 6.93 -16.82
N LEU A 111 14.23 7.59 -15.93
CA LEU A 111 13.43 6.93 -14.91
C LEU A 111 12.39 5.99 -15.54
N TYR A 112 11.61 6.49 -16.50
CA TYR A 112 10.58 5.69 -17.16
C TYR A 112 11.16 4.55 -17.98
N LYS A 113 12.30 4.78 -18.67
CA LYS A 113 13.00 3.71 -19.36
C LYS A 113 13.40 2.58 -18.39
N ASN A 114 13.96 2.93 -17.23
CA ASN A 114 14.33 1.94 -16.23
C ASN A 114 13.10 1.22 -15.66
N LEU A 115 12.01 1.95 -15.38
CA LEU A 115 10.78 1.34 -14.89
C LEU A 115 10.10 0.42 -15.92
N ASP A 116 10.29 0.66 -17.23
CA ASP A 116 9.79 -0.21 -18.29
C ASP A 116 10.52 -1.57 -18.37
N GLU A 117 11.74 -1.66 -17.82
CA GLU A 117 12.50 -2.91 -17.76
C GLU A 117 11.96 -3.88 -16.67
N TYR A 118 11.11 -3.41 -15.77
CA TYR A 118 10.53 -4.22 -14.69
C TYR A 118 9.07 -4.60 -14.97
N ASN A 119 8.74 -5.83 -14.65
CA ASN A 119 7.36 -6.28 -14.63
C ASN A 119 6.71 -5.91 -13.28
N PHE A 120 5.62 -5.18 -13.33
CA PHE A 120 4.82 -4.87 -12.15
C PHE A 120 3.84 -6.02 -11.95
N THR A 121 4.11 -6.88 -10.99
CA THR A 121 3.22 -7.98 -10.61
C THR A 121 2.56 -7.69 -9.27
N THR A 122 1.46 -8.33 -9.08
CA THR A 122 0.59 -8.21 -7.92
C THR A 122 0.62 -9.46 -7.07
N ASP A 123 1.19 -10.53 -7.61
CA ASP A 123 1.27 -11.82 -6.95
C ASP A 123 2.61 -11.96 -6.21
N GLU A 124 2.55 -11.78 -4.90
CA GLU A 124 3.69 -11.98 -4.01
C GLU A 124 4.03 -13.47 -3.79
N SER A 125 3.28 -14.39 -4.43
CA SER A 125 3.30 -15.82 -4.09
C SER A 125 4.08 -16.73 -5.04
N THR A 126 4.51 -16.24 -6.21
CA THR A 126 5.17 -17.09 -7.22
C THR A 126 6.69 -16.87 -7.25
N PRO A 127 7.50 -17.88 -6.82
CA PRO A 127 8.96 -17.80 -6.79
C PRO A 127 9.63 -17.54 -8.15
N ASP A 128 8.98 -17.94 -9.25
CA ASP A 128 9.55 -17.83 -10.61
C ASP A 128 9.53 -16.39 -11.17
N PHE A 129 8.79 -15.47 -10.55
CA PHE A 129 8.66 -14.07 -10.97
C PHE A 129 9.41 -13.08 -10.07
N GLU A 130 9.99 -13.52 -8.95
CA GLU A 130 10.65 -12.65 -7.96
C GLU A 130 11.84 -11.84 -8.48
N GLN A 131 12.50 -12.28 -9.55
CA GLN A 131 13.72 -11.61 -10.01
C GLN A 131 13.51 -10.34 -10.84
N VAL A 132 12.30 -10.10 -11.35
CA VAL A 132 12.01 -8.97 -12.27
C VAL A 132 10.71 -8.23 -11.90
N ALA A 133 10.08 -8.59 -10.81
CA ALA A 133 8.78 -8.07 -10.40
C ALA A 133 8.89 -6.99 -9.32
N ILE A 134 8.23 -5.86 -9.51
CA ILE A 134 8.03 -4.86 -8.46
C ILE A 134 6.69 -5.17 -7.79
N ASP A 135 6.76 -5.77 -6.61
CA ASP A 135 5.62 -6.02 -5.75
C ASP A 135 5.50 -4.93 -4.65
N PRO A 136 4.38 -4.87 -3.92
CA PRO A 136 4.23 -3.92 -2.82
C PRO A 136 5.27 -4.06 -1.71
N GLU A 137 5.84 -5.26 -1.50
CA GLU A 137 6.91 -5.50 -0.53
C GLU A 137 8.24 -4.92 -1.01
N MET A 138 8.60 -5.13 -2.28
CA MET A 138 9.79 -4.54 -2.88
C MET A 138 9.75 -3.01 -2.81
N LEU A 139 8.59 -2.40 -3.07
CA LEU A 139 8.39 -0.97 -2.86
C LEU A 139 8.70 -0.58 -1.41
N GLY A 140 8.23 -1.33 -0.42
CA GLY A 140 8.54 -1.11 0.99
C GLY A 140 10.06 -1.10 1.23
N ARG A 141 10.80 -2.08 0.71
CA ARG A 141 12.27 -2.17 0.82
C ARG A 141 12.99 -1.00 0.14
N VAL A 142 12.55 -0.60 -1.05
CA VAL A 142 13.11 0.55 -1.77
C VAL A 142 12.96 1.82 -0.93
N PHE A 143 11.77 2.05 -0.37
CA PHE A 143 11.52 3.22 0.45
C PHE A 143 12.24 3.18 1.79
N GLU A 144 12.35 2.04 2.45
CA GLU A 144 13.16 1.90 3.67
C GLU A 144 14.65 2.19 3.40
N ASN A 145 15.17 1.73 2.27
CA ASN A 145 16.54 2.04 1.87
C ASN A 145 16.71 3.53 1.56
N LEU A 146 15.73 4.17 0.91
CA LEU A 146 15.72 5.62 0.70
C LEU A 146 15.69 6.38 2.03
N LEU A 147 14.81 6.02 2.96
CA LEU A 147 14.75 6.60 4.30
C LEU A 147 16.07 6.44 5.04
N ALA A 148 16.71 5.27 4.96
CA ALA A 148 17.99 5.02 5.57
C ALA A 148 19.13 5.85 4.95
N SER A 149 19.10 6.12 3.65
CA SER A 149 20.11 6.92 2.96
C SER A 149 20.02 8.42 3.23
N MET A 150 18.91 8.88 3.78
CA MET A 150 18.65 10.31 4.04
C MET A 150 19.31 10.85 5.31
N THR A 151 19.82 10.00 6.16
CA THR A 151 20.52 10.43 7.36
C THR A 151 21.98 10.72 7.05
N THR A 152 22.50 11.83 7.58
CA THR A 152 23.90 12.28 7.41
C THR A 152 24.93 11.38 8.08
N GLU A 153 24.47 10.40 8.87
CA GLU A 153 25.32 9.40 9.52
C GLU A 153 25.46 8.17 8.61
N THR A 154 26.55 7.43 8.76
CA THR A 154 26.78 6.18 8.01
C THR A 154 25.56 5.27 8.12
N GLY A 155 25.08 4.70 7.02
CA GLY A 155 23.78 4.06 6.87
C GLY A 155 23.37 3.05 7.97
N GLU A 156 24.34 2.45 8.68
CA GLU A 156 24.09 1.54 9.80
C GLU A 156 23.77 2.28 11.13
N GLN A 157 24.44 3.40 11.38
CA GLN A 157 24.19 4.22 12.58
C GLN A 157 22.87 4.99 12.48
N ALA A 158 22.52 5.40 11.27
CA ALA A 158 21.25 6.04 10.99
C ALA A 158 20.04 5.10 11.16
N ARG A 159 20.16 3.85 10.70
CA ARG A 159 19.15 2.81 10.95
C ARG A 159 18.96 2.55 12.44
N LYS A 160 20.06 2.48 13.20
CA LYS A 160 20.04 2.29 14.65
C LYS A 160 19.43 3.50 15.39
N ALA A 161 19.72 4.72 14.94
CA ALA A 161 19.21 5.95 15.56
C ALA A 161 17.70 6.15 15.35
N LYS A 162 17.15 5.73 14.19
CA LYS A 162 15.71 5.81 13.90
C LYS A 162 14.93 4.53 14.22
N GLY A 163 15.60 3.45 14.66
CA GLY A 163 14.95 2.18 14.96
C GLY A 163 14.31 1.50 13.73
N ALA A 164 14.71 1.91 12.53
CA ALA A 164 14.17 1.35 11.28
C ALA A 164 14.84 0.00 10.98
N PHE A 165 14.13 -1.08 11.25
CA PHE A 165 14.56 -2.44 10.97
C PHE A 165 13.60 -3.08 9.97
N TYR A 166 14.13 -3.58 8.86
CA TYR A 166 13.37 -4.44 7.97
C TYR A 166 13.14 -5.80 8.65
N THR A 167 11.88 -6.18 8.78
CA THR A 167 11.53 -7.52 9.28
C THR A 167 11.36 -8.46 8.10
N PRO A 168 12.14 -9.57 8.02
CA PRO A 168 12.00 -10.55 6.95
C PRO A 168 10.57 -11.09 6.82
N ARG A 169 10.16 -11.35 5.58
CA ARG A 169 8.80 -11.79 5.23
C ARG A 169 8.34 -13.02 6.01
N GLU A 170 9.23 -13.98 6.18
CA GLU A 170 8.93 -15.22 6.91
C GLU A 170 8.56 -14.95 8.37
N ILE A 171 9.25 -13.98 8.99
CA ILE A 171 8.97 -13.57 10.38
C ILE A 171 7.62 -12.84 10.45
N VAL A 172 7.37 -11.91 9.52
CA VAL A 172 6.07 -11.20 9.44
C VAL A 172 4.93 -12.19 9.28
N GLN A 173 5.05 -13.11 8.31
CA GLN A 173 4.04 -14.13 8.06
C GLN A 173 3.81 -15.04 9.27
N TYR A 174 4.88 -15.47 9.93
CA TYR A 174 4.78 -16.28 11.13
C TYR A 174 4.04 -15.54 12.24
N MET A 175 4.45 -14.30 12.55
CA MET A 175 3.84 -13.52 13.63
C MET A 175 2.37 -13.18 13.33
N CYS A 176 2.03 -12.84 12.11
CA CYS A 176 0.64 -12.58 11.71
C CYS A 176 -0.23 -13.83 11.86
N ARG A 177 0.25 -14.99 11.38
CA ARG A 177 -0.47 -16.26 11.53
C ARG A 177 -0.67 -16.63 13.00
N GLU A 178 0.37 -16.50 13.82
CA GLU A 178 0.28 -16.80 15.25
C GLU A 178 -0.68 -15.85 15.98
N SER A 179 -0.66 -14.56 15.63
CA SER A 179 -1.59 -13.58 16.21
C SER A 179 -3.05 -13.93 15.91
N VAL A 180 -3.36 -14.28 14.65
CA VAL A 180 -4.71 -14.70 14.26
C VAL A 180 -5.08 -16.02 14.94
N ARG A 181 -4.16 -16.98 15.02
CA ARG A 181 -4.36 -18.27 15.70
C ARG A 181 -4.77 -18.07 17.16
N GLN A 182 -3.98 -17.29 17.90
CA GLN A 182 -4.25 -17.05 19.32
C GLN A 182 -5.55 -16.26 19.53
N PHE A 183 -5.85 -15.32 18.63
CA PHE A 183 -7.13 -14.62 18.68
C PHE A 183 -8.32 -15.57 18.47
N LEU A 184 -8.25 -16.46 17.48
CA LEU A 184 -9.30 -17.47 17.24
C LEU A 184 -9.42 -18.47 18.40
N TYR A 185 -8.31 -18.95 18.96
CA TYR A 185 -8.32 -19.81 20.14
C TYR A 185 -9.01 -19.16 21.33
N SER A 186 -8.71 -17.87 21.57
CA SER A 186 -9.31 -17.15 22.69
C SER A 186 -10.80 -16.90 22.49
N SER A 187 -11.23 -16.67 21.25
CA SER A 187 -12.61 -16.28 20.93
C SER A 187 -13.54 -17.49 20.75
N LEU A 188 -13.06 -18.59 20.14
CA LEU A 188 -13.88 -19.75 19.79
C LEU A 188 -13.75 -20.93 20.78
N GLY A 189 -12.78 -20.87 21.70
CA GLY A 189 -12.46 -21.97 22.59
C GLY A 189 -11.42 -22.92 22.00
N LYS A 190 -10.27 -23.00 22.65
CA LYS A 190 -9.12 -23.81 22.19
C LYS A 190 -9.42 -25.29 22.11
N THR A 191 -10.21 -25.82 23.06
CA THR A 191 -10.49 -27.25 23.17
C THR A 191 -11.35 -27.81 22.04
N ASP A 192 -12.26 -27.01 21.51
CA ASP A 192 -13.26 -27.50 20.57
C ASP A 192 -12.83 -27.37 19.10
N TYR A 193 -12.01 -26.36 18.80
CA TYR A 193 -11.69 -25.96 17.41
C TYR A 193 -10.19 -25.88 17.10
N SER A 194 -9.28 -26.25 18.01
CA SER A 194 -7.83 -26.08 17.78
C SER A 194 -7.34 -26.78 16.52
N ALA A 195 -7.71 -28.02 16.31
CA ALA A 195 -7.29 -28.78 15.13
C ALA A 195 -7.83 -28.20 13.82
N ASP A 196 -9.03 -27.64 13.84
CA ASP A 196 -9.64 -27.01 12.66
C ASP A 196 -9.03 -25.64 12.38
N ILE A 197 -8.71 -24.85 13.43
CA ILE A 197 -8.01 -23.58 13.32
C ILE A 197 -6.59 -23.78 12.80
N ASP A 198 -5.84 -24.75 13.36
CA ASP A 198 -4.48 -25.06 12.90
C ASP A 198 -4.47 -25.48 11.43
N ARG A 199 -5.39 -26.35 11.05
CA ARG A 199 -5.53 -26.78 9.67
C ARG A 199 -5.88 -25.62 8.73
N LEU A 200 -6.78 -24.73 9.15
CA LEU A 200 -7.16 -23.55 8.37
C LEU A 200 -5.97 -22.60 8.15
N ILE A 201 -5.09 -22.46 9.14
CA ILE A 201 -3.97 -21.53 9.11
C ILE A 201 -2.72 -22.14 8.46
N ASP A 202 -2.37 -23.38 8.79
CA ASP A 202 -1.06 -23.97 8.44
C ASP A 202 -1.05 -24.73 7.12
N THR A 203 -2.20 -25.28 6.67
CA THR A 203 -2.21 -26.04 5.42
C THR A 203 -1.71 -25.17 4.26
N PRO A 204 -0.70 -25.62 3.49
CA PRO A 204 -0.24 -24.91 2.29
C PRO A 204 -1.37 -24.73 1.26
N ASP A 205 -1.32 -23.67 0.44
CA ASP A 205 -2.41 -23.36 -0.49
C ASP A 205 -2.59 -24.43 -1.56
N TYR A 206 -1.50 -25.02 -2.06
CA TYR A 206 -1.54 -26.12 -3.02
C TYR A 206 -2.22 -27.38 -2.45
N GLU A 207 -2.02 -27.67 -1.15
CA GLU A 207 -2.71 -28.79 -0.49
C GLU A 207 -4.17 -28.46 -0.22
N TRP A 208 -4.45 -27.22 0.21
CA TRP A 208 -5.81 -26.74 0.44
C TRP A 208 -6.67 -26.82 -0.81
N ALA A 209 -6.10 -26.47 -1.97
CA ALA A 209 -6.79 -26.50 -3.25
C ALA A 209 -7.06 -27.93 -3.76
N ASN A 210 -6.14 -28.86 -3.50
CA ASN A 210 -6.13 -30.18 -4.12
C ASN A 210 -6.66 -31.33 -3.24
N ASN A 211 -6.80 -31.12 -1.94
CA ASN A 211 -7.09 -32.20 -1.02
C ASN A 211 -8.41 -32.00 -0.26
N GLU A 212 -9.48 -32.75 -0.69
CA GLU A 212 -10.77 -32.67 -0.02
C GLU A 212 -10.75 -33.26 1.40
N SER A 213 -9.84 -34.20 1.70
CA SER A 213 -9.72 -34.83 3.01
C SER A 213 -9.15 -33.92 4.10
N ASN A 214 -8.45 -32.87 3.70
CA ASN A 214 -7.87 -31.88 4.63
C ASN A 214 -8.80 -30.70 4.93
N LYS A 215 -10.00 -30.69 4.34
CA LYS A 215 -10.97 -29.62 4.58
C LYS A 215 -11.45 -29.65 6.03
N VAL A 216 -11.58 -28.48 6.59
CA VAL A 216 -12.13 -28.26 7.92
C VAL A 216 -13.61 -28.72 7.94
N ARG A 217 -14.03 -29.34 9.03
CA ARG A 217 -15.41 -29.81 9.18
C ARG A 217 -16.40 -28.64 9.14
N ASP A 218 -17.51 -28.84 8.49
CA ASP A 218 -18.64 -27.90 8.46
C ASP A 218 -18.31 -26.50 7.94
N ILE A 219 -17.29 -26.37 7.07
CA ILE A 219 -16.88 -25.06 6.50
C ILE A 219 -18.05 -24.37 5.80
N SER A 220 -18.83 -25.11 5.02
CA SER A 220 -19.94 -24.59 4.20
C SER A 220 -21.29 -24.71 4.89
N LYS A 221 -21.35 -25.22 6.11
CA LYS A 221 -22.61 -25.41 6.83
C LYS A 221 -23.02 -24.12 7.52
N LYS A 222 -24.23 -23.67 7.27
CA LYS A 222 -24.79 -22.49 7.94
C LYS A 222 -24.70 -22.64 9.46
N GLY A 223 -24.08 -21.67 10.14
CA GLY A 223 -23.79 -21.71 11.57
C GLY A 223 -22.65 -22.68 11.96
N GLY A 224 -21.94 -23.25 10.98
CA GLY A 224 -20.79 -24.12 11.17
C GLY A 224 -19.52 -23.38 11.56
N PHE A 225 -18.38 -24.09 11.50
CA PHE A 225 -17.07 -23.54 11.86
C PHE A 225 -16.70 -22.31 10.99
N GLY A 226 -16.92 -22.38 9.68
CA GLY A 226 -16.61 -21.26 8.78
C GLY A 226 -17.32 -19.96 9.16
N ASP A 227 -18.64 -20.04 9.43
CA ASP A 227 -19.44 -18.87 9.82
C ASP A 227 -18.98 -18.30 11.17
N LYS A 228 -18.60 -19.16 12.11
CA LYS A 228 -18.06 -18.72 13.42
C LYS A 228 -16.73 -18.01 13.26
N VAL A 229 -15.80 -18.54 12.45
CA VAL A 229 -14.51 -17.88 12.18
C VAL A 229 -14.72 -16.54 11.50
N ILE A 230 -15.53 -16.47 10.44
CA ILE A 230 -15.84 -15.21 9.74
C ILE A 230 -16.45 -14.18 10.69
N GLY A 231 -17.42 -14.59 11.52
CA GLY A 231 -18.02 -13.71 12.53
C GLY A 231 -17.00 -13.18 13.50
N THR A 232 -16.13 -14.02 14.03
CA THR A 232 -15.08 -13.65 14.96
C THR A 232 -14.05 -12.71 14.33
N LEU A 233 -13.61 -12.98 13.09
CA LEU A 233 -12.63 -12.14 12.40
C LEU A 233 -13.16 -10.74 12.05
N LYS A 234 -14.47 -10.56 11.85
CA LYS A 234 -15.05 -9.23 11.63
C LYS A 234 -14.82 -8.28 12.81
N ASP A 235 -14.79 -8.81 14.02
CA ASP A 235 -14.60 -8.02 15.25
C ASP A 235 -13.12 -7.89 15.66
N MET A 236 -12.23 -8.61 14.98
CA MET A 236 -10.79 -8.52 15.23
C MET A 236 -10.25 -7.13 14.92
N LYS A 237 -9.44 -6.59 15.84
CA LYS A 237 -8.66 -5.36 15.64
C LYS A 237 -7.18 -5.68 15.82
N SER A 238 -6.39 -5.36 14.81
CA SER A 238 -4.94 -5.50 14.83
C SER A 238 -4.29 -4.13 14.75
N LEU A 239 -3.47 -3.81 15.72
CA LEU A 239 -2.71 -2.56 15.77
C LEU A 239 -1.22 -2.87 15.77
N ASP A 240 -0.50 -2.25 14.85
CA ASP A 240 0.97 -2.17 14.90
C ASP A 240 1.37 -0.77 15.39
N PRO A 241 1.92 -0.65 16.60
CA PRO A 241 2.25 0.64 17.20
C PRO A 241 3.56 1.26 16.68
N ALA A 242 4.28 0.57 15.80
CA ALA A 242 5.52 1.02 15.15
C ALA A 242 5.61 0.41 13.74
N CYS A 243 4.60 0.71 12.90
CA CYS A 243 4.34 -0.05 11.68
C CYS A 243 5.39 0.16 10.57
N GLY A 244 6.25 1.15 10.68
CA GLY A 244 7.24 1.45 9.65
C GLY A 244 6.59 1.63 8.28
N SER A 245 7.14 0.99 7.26
CA SER A 245 6.60 0.93 5.90
C SER A 245 5.40 -0.01 5.73
N GLY A 246 4.83 -0.55 6.80
CA GLY A 246 3.62 -1.36 6.78
C GLY A 246 3.82 -2.86 6.58
N ALA A 247 4.97 -3.43 6.92
CA ALA A 247 5.23 -4.85 6.74
C ALA A 247 4.21 -5.74 7.47
N PHE A 248 3.99 -5.50 8.77
CA PHE A 248 3.00 -6.25 9.54
C PHE A 248 1.54 -5.96 9.16
N PRO A 249 1.11 -4.71 8.95
CA PRO A 249 -0.21 -4.41 8.42
C PRO A 249 -0.54 -5.15 7.11
N ILE A 250 0.37 -5.15 6.15
CA ILE A 250 0.17 -5.87 4.88
C ILE A 250 0.23 -7.39 5.08
N GLY A 251 1.16 -7.89 5.90
CA GLY A 251 1.18 -9.32 6.28
C GLY A 251 -0.11 -9.78 6.97
N MET A 252 -0.71 -8.93 7.79
CA MET A 252 -2.01 -9.21 8.42
C MET A 252 -3.15 -9.19 7.38
N LEU A 253 -3.15 -8.22 6.46
CA LEU A 253 -4.09 -8.18 5.34
C LEU A 253 -4.08 -9.49 4.55
N GLN A 254 -2.90 -9.96 4.16
CA GLN A 254 -2.74 -11.21 3.42
C GLN A 254 -3.15 -12.43 4.23
N THR A 255 -2.80 -12.47 5.52
CA THR A 255 -3.19 -13.58 6.41
C THR A 255 -4.71 -13.68 6.54
N LEU A 256 -5.39 -12.56 6.77
CA LEU A 256 -6.85 -12.53 6.86
C LEU A 256 -7.51 -12.84 5.52
N LEU A 257 -7.02 -12.26 4.41
CA LEU A 257 -7.51 -12.55 3.07
C LEU A 257 -7.47 -14.05 2.78
N ARG A 258 -6.32 -14.69 3.03
CA ARG A 258 -6.13 -16.12 2.85
C ARG A 258 -7.16 -16.94 3.63
N ILE A 259 -7.47 -16.56 4.86
CA ILE A 259 -8.48 -17.24 5.66
C ILE A 259 -9.88 -17.03 5.08
N TYR A 260 -10.24 -15.81 4.70
CA TYR A 260 -11.55 -15.52 4.10
C TYR A 260 -11.75 -16.27 2.78
N THR A 261 -10.75 -16.31 1.90
CA THR A 261 -10.83 -17.02 0.61
C THR A 261 -10.93 -18.54 0.80
N ARG A 262 -10.30 -19.09 1.83
CA ARG A 262 -10.43 -20.50 2.20
C ARG A 262 -11.82 -20.86 2.69
N LEU A 263 -12.45 -19.97 3.43
CA LEU A 263 -13.79 -20.17 4.00
C LEU A 263 -14.90 -19.87 3.01
N ASN A 264 -14.68 -18.93 2.08
CA ASN A 264 -15.69 -18.52 1.10
C ASN A 264 -15.05 -18.20 -0.25
N ARG A 265 -15.14 -19.13 -1.19
CA ARG A 265 -14.53 -19.03 -2.54
C ARG A 265 -15.28 -18.11 -3.52
N THR A 266 -16.43 -17.58 -3.16
CA THR A 266 -17.30 -16.80 -4.06
C THR A 266 -17.21 -15.30 -3.86
N ILE A 267 -16.46 -14.83 -2.88
CA ILE A 267 -16.35 -13.39 -2.59
C ILE A 267 -15.24 -12.78 -3.45
N ASN A 268 -15.50 -11.59 -3.97
CA ASN A 268 -14.51 -10.77 -4.67
C ASN A 268 -13.38 -10.39 -3.69
N GLU A 269 -12.12 -10.64 -4.07
CA GLU A 269 -10.95 -10.36 -3.24
C GLU A 269 -10.81 -8.88 -2.89
N TYR A 270 -11.13 -7.99 -3.82
CA TYR A 270 -11.15 -6.55 -3.57
C TYR A 270 -12.09 -6.18 -2.40
N GLU A 271 -13.32 -6.70 -2.41
CA GLU A 271 -14.28 -6.43 -1.33
C GLU A 271 -13.80 -6.96 0.03
N ILE A 272 -13.14 -8.12 0.04
CA ILE A 272 -12.56 -8.68 1.28
C ILE A 272 -11.44 -7.79 1.78
N LYS A 273 -10.48 -7.42 0.91
CA LYS A 273 -9.34 -6.56 1.27
C LYS A 273 -9.83 -5.19 1.77
N LEU A 274 -10.82 -4.60 1.10
CA LEU A 274 -11.42 -3.34 1.52
C LEU A 274 -12.00 -3.45 2.94
N LYS A 275 -12.82 -4.47 3.21
CA LYS A 275 -13.42 -4.70 4.53
C LYS A 275 -12.36 -4.92 5.62
N ILE A 276 -11.28 -5.66 5.30
CA ILE A 276 -10.18 -5.90 6.23
C ILE A 276 -9.47 -4.57 6.57
N LEU A 277 -9.13 -3.76 5.57
CA LEU A 277 -8.47 -2.47 5.77
C LEU A 277 -9.36 -1.49 6.54
N GLU A 278 -10.65 -1.46 6.24
CA GLU A 278 -11.60 -0.58 6.94
C GLU A 278 -11.86 -1.00 8.39
N ASN A 279 -11.84 -2.29 8.69
CA ASN A 279 -12.35 -2.76 9.97
C ASN A 279 -11.30 -3.39 10.89
N ASN A 280 -10.24 -4.00 10.35
CA ASN A 280 -9.37 -4.86 11.13
C ASN A 280 -7.99 -4.28 11.41
N ILE A 281 -7.41 -3.45 10.50
CA ILE A 281 -6.00 -3.09 10.49
C ILE A 281 -5.79 -1.63 10.88
N TYR A 282 -4.83 -1.41 11.78
CA TYR A 282 -4.39 -0.11 12.24
C TYR A 282 -2.87 -0.08 12.37
N GLY A 283 -2.25 1.04 12.00
CA GLY A 283 -0.82 1.25 12.12
C GLY A 283 -0.52 2.63 12.68
N VAL A 284 0.49 2.73 13.52
CA VAL A 284 1.02 4.00 14.01
C VAL A 284 2.52 3.99 13.78
N ASP A 285 3.07 5.10 13.32
CA ASP A 285 4.52 5.29 13.26
C ASP A 285 4.87 6.76 13.54
N ILE A 286 6.05 7.00 14.07
CA ILE A 286 6.54 8.35 14.35
C ILE A 286 7.07 9.03 13.10
N GLU A 287 7.49 8.27 12.10
CA GLU A 287 8.08 8.79 10.87
C GLU A 287 6.98 9.03 9.81
N PRO A 288 6.69 10.30 9.43
CA PRO A 288 5.61 10.62 8.50
C PRO A 288 5.72 9.88 7.17
N MET A 289 6.95 9.75 6.64
CA MET A 289 7.19 9.09 5.36
C MET A 289 6.87 7.58 5.43
N ALA A 290 7.19 6.93 6.55
CA ALA A 290 6.86 5.52 6.76
C ALA A 290 5.34 5.29 6.73
N VAL A 291 4.57 6.19 7.35
CA VAL A 291 3.09 6.16 7.32
C VAL A 291 2.55 6.33 5.90
N GLU A 292 3.09 7.27 5.13
CA GLU A 292 2.69 7.47 3.72
C GLU A 292 2.97 6.22 2.86
N ILE A 293 4.10 5.56 3.08
CA ILE A 293 4.45 4.31 2.40
C ILE A 293 3.48 3.18 2.80
N SER A 294 3.13 3.09 4.08
CA SER A 294 2.16 2.10 4.56
C SER A 294 0.79 2.28 3.91
N ARG A 295 0.32 3.53 3.79
CA ARG A 295 -0.91 3.89 3.07
C ARG A 295 -0.81 3.51 1.60
N LEU A 296 0.30 3.87 0.95
CA LEU A 296 0.56 3.54 -0.45
C LEU A 296 0.48 2.03 -0.70
N ARG A 297 1.14 1.22 0.12
CA ARG A 297 1.11 -0.25 0.00
C ARG A 297 -0.30 -0.80 0.18
N ALA A 298 -1.05 -0.29 1.14
CA ALA A 298 -2.44 -0.69 1.34
C ALA A 298 -3.32 -0.33 0.13
N PHE A 299 -3.13 0.86 -0.47
CA PHE A 299 -3.82 1.24 -1.70
C PHE A 299 -3.44 0.34 -2.88
N LEU A 300 -2.16 0.07 -3.06
CA LEU A 300 -1.69 -0.83 -4.11
C LEU A 300 -2.30 -2.22 -3.96
N ALA A 301 -2.35 -2.77 -2.74
CA ALA A 301 -2.95 -4.06 -2.47
C ALA A 301 -4.45 -4.12 -2.84
N LEU A 302 -5.16 -2.99 -2.82
CA LEU A 302 -6.55 -2.89 -3.27
C LEU A 302 -6.67 -2.77 -4.79
N VAL A 303 -5.90 -1.84 -5.38
CA VAL A 303 -6.00 -1.49 -6.80
C VAL A 303 -5.63 -2.67 -7.70
N VAL A 304 -4.75 -3.53 -7.23
CA VAL A 304 -4.30 -4.74 -7.93
C VAL A 304 -5.43 -5.64 -8.39
N ASP A 305 -6.46 -5.80 -7.57
CA ASP A 305 -7.58 -6.70 -7.83
C ASP A 305 -8.72 -6.03 -8.56
N GLN A 306 -8.60 -4.73 -8.88
CA GLN A 306 -9.61 -4.05 -9.64
C GLN A 306 -9.37 -4.23 -11.14
N GLU A 307 -10.44 -4.56 -11.85
CA GLU A 307 -10.48 -4.50 -13.32
C GLU A 307 -11.06 -3.13 -13.74
N TYR A 308 -10.48 -2.56 -14.79
CA TYR A 308 -11.02 -1.33 -15.37
C TYR A 308 -12.47 -1.54 -15.83
N SER A 309 -13.39 -0.72 -15.38
CA SER A 309 -14.79 -0.73 -15.80
C SER A 309 -15.24 0.65 -16.24
N GLU A 310 -15.59 0.80 -17.52
CA GLU A 310 -16.10 2.05 -18.11
C GLU A 310 -17.40 2.54 -17.44
N ASN A 311 -18.14 1.65 -16.78
CA ASN A 311 -19.40 1.97 -16.13
C ASN A 311 -19.22 2.54 -14.70
N ASN A 312 -18.00 2.63 -14.21
CA ASN A 312 -17.76 3.13 -12.87
C ASN A 312 -17.70 4.66 -12.84
N LYS A 313 -18.51 5.29 -12.00
CA LYS A 313 -18.61 6.76 -11.84
C LYS A 313 -17.29 7.43 -11.40
N THR A 314 -16.33 6.65 -10.96
CA THR A 314 -15.02 7.09 -10.47
C THR A 314 -13.88 6.95 -11.49
N GLY A 315 -14.22 6.71 -12.79
CA GLY A 315 -13.21 6.56 -13.83
C GLY A 315 -12.53 5.19 -13.83
N GLY A 316 -13.25 4.13 -13.46
CA GLY A 316 -12.78 2.75 -13.58
C GLY A 316 -12.23 2.11 -12.31
N ILE A 317 -11.95 2.88 -11.27
CA ILE A 317 -11.55 2.37 -9.94
C ILE A 317 -12.56 2.85 -8.91
N ASP A 318 -12.95 2.00 -7.97
CA ASP A 318 -13.73 2.41 -6.82
C ASP A 318 -12.93 3.38 -5.94
N THR A 319 -13.63 4.32 -5.30
CA THR A 319 -13.00 5.29 -4.40
C THR A 319 -12.20 4.56 -3.34
N LEU A 320 -10.92 4.88 -3.22
CA LEU A 320 -10.07 4.26 -2.20
C LEU A 320 -10.56 4.65 -0.80
N PRO A 321 -10.47 3.73 0.18
CA PRO A 321 -10.88 4.02 1.54
C PRO A 321 -10.02 5.13 2.14
N ASN A 322 -10.59 5.92 3.06
CA ASN A 322 -9.79 6.88 3.81
C ASN A 322 -8.91 6.14 4.83
N LEU A 323 -7.63 5.99 4.47
CA LEU A 323 -6.62 5.33 5.32
C LEU A 323 -5.93 6.29 6.31
N GLU A 324 -6.26 7.58 6.32
CA GLU A 324 -5.64 8.55 7.23
C GLU A 324 -5.89 8.23 8.71
N PHE A 325 -7.07 7.68 9.01
CA PHE A 325 -7.40 7.22 10.35
C PHE A 325 -6.98 5.79 10.66
N LYS A 326 -6.41 5.09 9.67
CA LYS A 326 -5.92 3.71 9.82
C LYS A 326 -4.43 3.65 10.00
N PHE A 327 -3.70 4.53 9.31
CA PHE A 327 -2.26 4.69 9.44
C PHE A 327 -1.99 6.11 9.88
N VAL A 328 -1.57 6.29 11.13
CA VAL A 328 -1.46 7.58 11.80
C VAL A 328 -0.02 7.90 12.13
N CYS A 329 0.42 9.12 11.82
CA CYS A 329 1.71 9.62 12.24
C CYS A 329 1.60 10.14 13.68
N ALA A 330 2.12 9.37 14.63
CA ALA A 330 2.09 9.73 16.04
C ALA A 330 3.16 8.98 16.84
N ASN A 331 3.48 9.47 18.01
CA ASN A 331 4.31 8.76 18.98
C ASN A 331 3.42 7.86 19.86
N SER A 332 3.44 6.56 19.61
CA SER A 332 2.63 5.55 20.31
C SER A 332 3.00 5.38 21.81
N LEU A 333 4.13 5.94 22.25
CA LEU A 333 4.58 5.90 23.66
C LEU A 333 4.04 7.07 24.49
N LEU A 334 3.49 8.10 23.82
CA LEU A 334 2.88 9.23 24.53
C LEU A 334 1.42 8.90 24.83
N GLY A 335 1.07 8.96 26.12
CA GLY A 335 -0.33 8.84 26.53
C GLY A 335 -1.14 10.04 26.05
N LEU A 336 -2.42 9.82 25.78
CA LEU A 336 -3.38 10.92 25.60
C LEU A 336 -3.56 11.60 26.97
N ASP A 337 -3.49 12.94 26.99
CA ASP A 337 -3.88 13.70 28.17
C ASP A 337 -5.35 13.41 28.46
N LYS A 338 -5.64 13.11 29.74
CA LYS A 338 -7.00 12.76 30.17
C LYS A 338 -8.01 13.90 30.02
N ASP A 339 -7.55 15.09 29.68
CA ASP A 339 -8.31 16.32 29.61
C ASP A 339 -8.46 16.90 28.17
N SER A 340 -8.12 16.10 27.13
CA SER A 340 -8.27 16.49 25.72
C SER A 340 -9.48 15.87 25.04
#